data_c2392f3e76f3fdb48d0387be04b807ce
#
_entry.id   c2392f3e76f3fdb48d0387be04b807ce
#
_cell.length_a   1.000
_cell.length_b   1.000
_cell.length_c   1.000
_cell.angle_alpha   90.00
_cell.angle_beta   90.00
_cell.angle_gamma   90.00
#
_symmetry.space_group_name_H-M   'P 1'
#
loop_
_entity.id
_entity.type
_entity.pdbx_description
1 polymer ?
#
loop_
_entity_poly.entity_id
_entity_poly.type
_entity_poly.pdbx_seq_one_letter_code
_entity_poly.pdbx_strand_id
1 'polypeptide(L)'
;MIYFNISINKRAFAYLMLAILIAANTSPQTASSAPKPVPRMQVIPMPYHQASFQRDGVEIARYHFGPSLHRPFIFPVIGPSGRSLTRMGHPHDPESHSHHNSVWISHHDVGGIDFWSDGGNGKIRHKRILKFEDGNQASSITAENQWISNKGRILLNETRRVIDVPLDGSEWLMIIDMEFKANETPVTIGKTPFGMIGVRMAKTIGVNDGGGTIRNSEGAVNEKEVFWKRARWVDYYGPVARGKLEGITLFDHPVNPNFPSYFNVRNDGWMGDSLTFDKPRTIQPNKQLRLRYGLYIHNDIKAKDTIEANWRQFTKIEPAKLENISKNK
;
A
#
# COMPACT_ATOMS: atom_id res chain seq x y z
N MET A 1 81.68 -54.83 22.19
CA MET A 1 81.25 -54.01 21.03
C MET A 1 80.03 -54.69 20.42
N ILE A 2 78.81 -54.22 20.76
CA ILE A 2 77.56 -54.88 20.35
C ILE A 2 76.95 -54.01 19.31
N TYR A 3 76.80 -54.43 18.09
CA TYR A 3 76.10 -53.74 17.01
C TYR A 3 74.63 -54.19 17.01
N PHE A 4 73.70 -53.21 17.25
CA PHE A 4 72.30 -53.42 17.03
C PHE A 4 71.94 -53.02 15.58
N ASN A 5 71.47 -53.99 14.82
CA ASN A 5 70.99 -53.82 13.46
C ASN A 5 69.44 -53.53 13.52
N ILE A 6 69.01 -52.28 13.28
CA ILE A 6 67.58 -51.93 13.20
C ILE A 6 67.14 -52.07 11.75
N SER A 7 66.41 -53.13 11.45
CA SER A 7 65.81 -53.38 10.16
C SER A 7 64.52 -52.52 10.07
N ILE A 8 64.54 -51.41 9.31
CA ILE A 8 63.34 -50.59 9.04
C ILE A 8 62.53 -51.28 7.94
N ASN A 9 61.34 -51.71 8.30
CA ASN A 9 60.41 -52.38 7.40
C ASN A 9 59.84 -51.37 6.34
N LYS A 10 60.39 -51.43 5.12
CA LYS A 10 60.04 -50.53 3.98
C LYS A 10 58.57 -50.52 3.62
N ARG A 11 57.80 -51.53 4.03
CA ARG A 11 56.34 -51.55 3.82
C ARG A 11 55.55 -50.56 4.76
N ALA A 12 56.04 -50.41 5.99
CA ALA A 12 55.40 -49.47 6.94
C ALA A 12 55.57 -48.00 6.50
N PHE A 13 56.72 -47.66 5.86
CA PHE A 13 56.95 -46.29 5.36
C PHE A 13 56.08 -45.92 4.14
N ALA A 14 55.80 -46.94 3.27
CA ALA A 14 54.90 -46.71 2.12
C ALA A 14 53.42 -46.43 2.53
N TYR A 15 52.93 -47.09 3.57
CA TYR A 15 51.55 -46.82 4.09
C TYR A 15 51.46 -45.51 4.82
N LEU A 16 52.50 -45.04 5.50
CA LEU A 16 52.50 -43.72 6.17
C LEU A 16 52.50 -42.56 5.14
N MET A 17 53.28 -42.70 4.05
CA MET A 17 53.29 -41.71 2.99
C MET A 17 51.95 -41.66 2.16
N LEU A 18 51.32 -42.81 1.97
CA LEU A 18 50.05 -42.91 1.27
C LEU A 18 48.91 -42.27 2.12
N ALA A 19 48.94 -42.45 3.44
CA ALA A 19 47.98 -41.83 4.35
C ALA A 19 48.11 -40.28 4.41
N ILE A 20 49.34 -39.75 4.33
CA ILE A 20 49.59 -38.29 4.31
C ILE A 20 49.16 -37.66 2.97
N LEU A 21 49.30 -38.37 1.85
CA LEU A 21 48.86 -37.89 0.52
C LEU A 21 47.31 -37.86 0.37
N ILE A 22 46.60 -38.73 1.08
CA ILE A 22 45.11 -38.73 1.05
C ILE A 22 44.53 -37.62 1.95
N ALA A 23 45.21 -37.24 3.04
CA ALA A 23 44.77 -36.19 3.94
C ALA A 23 44.98 -34.76 3.38
N ALA A 24 45.83 -34.59 2.35
CA ALA A 24 46.15 -33.27 1.79
C ALA A 24 45.17 -32.77 0.70
N ASN A 25 44.20 -33.59 0.26
CA ASN A 25 43.26 -33.24 -0.82
C ASN A 25 41.80 -33.04 -0.37
N THR A 26 41.54 -32.91 0.92
CA THR A 26 40.26 -32.39 1.38
C THR A 26 40.31 -30.87 1.35
N SER A 27 40.19 -30.27 0.17
CA SER A 27 39.83 -28.88 0.05
C SER A 27 38.52 -28.68 0.83
N PRO A 28 38.39 -27.68 1.72
CA PRO A 28 37.11 -27.40 2.34
C PRO A 28 36.14 -27.10 1.21
N GLN A 29 35.21 -28.01 0.95
CA GLN A 29 34.04 -27.68 0.15
C GLN A 29 33.37 -26.53 0.87
N THR A 30 33.57 -25.30 0.37
CA THR A 30 32.70 -24.17 0.73
C THR A 30 31.32 -24.64 0.39
N ALA A 31 30.52 -24.92 1.42
CA ALA A 31 29.11 -25.22 1.25
C ALA A 31 28.52 -24.02 0.51
N SER A 32 28.30 -24.15 -0.77
CA SER A 32 27.54 -23.21 -1.57
C SER A 32 26.17 -23.19 -0.95
N SER A 33 25.88 -22.16 -0.13
CA SER A 33 24.53 -21.99 0.38
C SER A 33 23.61 -21.87 -0.83
N ALA A 34 22.61 -22.74 -0.94
CA ALA A 34 21.61 -22.65 -1.98
C ALA A 34 21.07 -21.21 -2.02
N PRO A 35 20.90 -20.63 -3.20
CA PRO A 35 20.37 -19.27 -3.30
C PRO A 35 19.05 -19.18 -2.54
N LYS A 36 18.90 -18.13 -1.71
CA LYS A 36 17.66 -17.93 -0.99
C LYS A 36 16.51 -17.77 -2.01
N PRO A 37 15.38 -18.46 -1.79
CA PRO A 37 14.24 -18.33 -2.70
C PRO A 37 13.76 -16.87 -2.75
N VAL A 38 13.43 -16.41 -3.95
CA VAL A 38 12.86 -15.06 -4.16
C VAL A 38 11.48 -15.02 -3.50
N PRO A 39 11.20 -14.04 -2.64
CA PRO A 39 9.88 -13.89 -2.05
C PRO A 39 8.79 -13.69 -3.11
N ARG A 40 7.62 -14.25 -2.86
CA ARG A 40 6.47 -14.14 -3.76
C ARG A 40 5.95 -12.71 -3.91
N MET A 41 5.91 -11.97 -2.79
CA MET A 41 5.50 -10.57 -2.73
C MET A 41 6.73 -9.70 -2.54
N GLN A 42 6.92 -8.74 -3.43
CA GLN A 42 8.09 -7.86 -3.44
C GLN A 42 7.71 -6.40 -3.64
N VAL A 43 8.51 -5.49 -3.10
CA VAL A 43 8.46 -4.06 -3.43
C VAL A 43 9.80 -3.65 -4.04
N ILE A 44 9.82 -3.46 -5.34
CA ILE A 44 11.02 -3.17 -6.11
C ILE A 44 11.18 -1.66 -6.28
N PRO A 45 12.26 -1.04 -5.77
CA PRO A 45 12.59 0.35 -6.07
C PRO A 45 12.79 0.55 -7.57
N MET A 46 12.16 1.58 -8.14
CA MET A 46 12.21 1.89 -9.55
C MET A 46 12.78 3.29 -9.78
N PRO A 47 13.35 3.58 -10.98
CA PRO A 47 13.75 4.92 -11.36
C PRO A 47 12.61 5.94 -11.21
N TYR A 48 12.94 7.23 -11.18
CA TYR A 48 12.00 8.36 -11.12
C TYR A 48 11.10 8.39 -9.88
N HIS A 49 11.66 7.99 -8.71
CA HIS A 49 10.95 8.00 -7.43
C HIS A 49 9.66 7.18 -7.45
N GLN A 50 9.80 5.92 -7.79
CA GLN A 50 8.71 4.95 -7.85
C GLN A 50 9.09 3.68 -7.10
N ALA A 51 8.09 2.90 -6.69
CA ALA A 51 8.26 1.55 -6.16
C ALA A 51 7.15 0.64 -6.71
N SER A 52 7.55 -0.45 -7.36
CA SER A 52 6.65 -1.45 -7.95
C SER A 52 6.33 -2.53 -6.93
N PHE A 53 5.06 -2.72 -6.61
CA PHE A 53 4.59 -3.89 -5.86
C PHE A 53 4.36 -5.03 -6.84
N GLN A 54 4.99 -6.17 -6.56
CA GLN A 54 4.95 -7.33 -7.44
C GLN A 54 4.50 -8.58 -6.69
N ARG A 55 3.69 -9.37 -7.38
CA ARG A 55 3.30 -10.72 -6.97
C ARG A 55 3.82 -11.72 -8.01
N ASP A 56 4.67 -12.67 -7.56
CA ASP A 56 5.27 -13.67 -8.45
C ASP A 56 6.00 -13.03 -9.66
N GLY A 57 6.68 -11.88 -9.44
CA GLY A 57 7.39 -11.12 -10.46
C GLY A 57 6.52 -10.25 -11.39
N VAL A 58 5.19 -10.22 -11.18
CA VAL A 58 4.25 -9.40 -11.96
C VAL A 58 3.79 -8.21 -11.14
N GLU A 59 3.87 -7.00 -11.72
CA GLU A 59 3.40 -5.78 -11.07
C GLU A 59 1.88 -5.81 -10.83
N ILE A 60 1.47 -5.51 -9.59
CA ILE A 60 0.07 -5.38 -9.19
C ILE A 60 -0.30 -3.95 -8.80
N ALA A 61 0.67 -3.16 -8.34
CA ALA A 61 0.51 -1.74 -8.05
C ALA A 61 1.85 -1.00 -8.13
N ARG A 62 1.81 0.34 -8.18
CA ARG A 62 3.02 1.16 -8.12
C ARG A 62 2.81 2.42 -7.31
N TYR A 63 3.70 2.66 -6.36
CA TYR A 63 3.72 3.86 -5.54
C TYR A 63 4.61 4.93 -6.19
N HIS A 64 4.07 6.15 -6.36
CA HIS A 64 4.76 7.30 -6.94
C HIS A 64 4.99 8.36 -5.86
N PHE A 65 6.23 8.84 -5.74
CA PHE A 65 6.62 9.79 -4.69
C PHE A 65 7.64 10.86 -5.19
N GLY A 66 7.60 11.18 -6.47
CA GLY A 66 8.50 12.16 -7.09
C GLY A 66 8.34 13.58 -6.53
N PRO A 67 9.41 14.39 -6.50
CA PRO A 67 9.40 15.73 -5.91
C PRO A 67 8.53 16.75 -6.67
N SER A 68 8.26 16.50 -7.95
CA SER A 68 7.37 17.33 -8.79
C SER A 68 5.89 17.09 -8.54
N LEU A 69 5.53 15.99 -7.87
CA LEU A 69 4.14 15.64 -7.62
C LEU A 69 3.51 16.57 -6.57
N HIS A 70 2.22 16.82 -6.72
CA HIS A 70 1.43 17.53 -5.72
C HIS A 70 1.31 16.71 -4.43
N ARG A 71 1.21 15.39 -4.57
CA ARG A 71 1.15 14.38 -3.51
C ARG A 71 1.65 13.02 -3.99
N PRO A 72 2.15 12.14 -3.10
CA PRO A 72 2.35 10.72 -3.44
C PRO A 72 1.02 10.01 -3.68
N PHE A 73 1.01 9.08 -4.65
CA PHE A 73 -0.18 8.30 -5.01
C PHE A 73 0.19 6.89 -5.48
N ILE A 74 -0.81 6.02 -5.65
CA ILE A 74 -0.64 4.67 -6.17
C ILE A 74 -1.34 4.56 -7.53
N PHE A 75 -0.58 4.23 -8.58
CA PHE A 75 -1.05 4.00 -9.95
C PHE A 75 -0.02 3.17 -10.74
N PRO A 76 -0.43 2.14 -11.51
CA PRO A 76 -1.78 1.59 -11.55
C PRO A 76 -2.14 0.78 -10.31
N VAL A 77 -3.40 0.40 -10.17
CA VAL A 77 -3.88 -0.70 -9.33
C VAL A 77 -4.41 -1.75 -10.30
N ILE A 78 -3.73 -2.89 -10.35
CA ILE A 78 -3.98 -3.93 -11.35
C ILE A 78 -4.93 -4.98 -10.78
N GLY A 79 -6.01 -5.22 -11.52
CA GLY A 79 -6.99 -6.23 -11.18
C GLY A 79 -6.58 -7.65 -11.61
N PRO A 80 -7.39 -8.64 -11.25
CA PRO A 80 -7.14 -10.07 -11.52
C PRO A 80 -6.90 -10.42 -12.99
N SER A 81 -7.45 -9.65 -13.94
CA SER A 81 -7.24 -9.86 -15.38
C SER A 81 -5.96 -9.21 -15.93
N GLY A 82 -5.14 -8.57 -15.09
CA GLY A 82 -3.96 -7.82 -15.49
C GLY A 82 -4.26 -6.42 -16.04
N ARG A 83 -5.49 -5.91 -15.88
CA ARG A 83 -5.88 -4.56 -16.31
C ARG A 83 -5.91 -3.60 -15.13
N SER A 84 -5.60 -2.32 -15.39
CA SER A 84 -5.73 -1.30 -14.36
C SER A 84 -7.21 -1.04 -14.04
N LEU A 85 -7.57 -1.13 -12.76
CA LEU A 85 -8.89 -0.79 -12.24
C LEU A 85 -9.04 0.69 -11.93
N THR A 86 -7.93 1.42 -11.96
CA THR A 86 -7.88 2.84 -11.65
C THR A 86 -7.31 3.65 -12.81
N ARG A 87 -7.51 4.96 -12.75
CA ARG A 87 -6.94 5.92 -13.71
C ARG A 87 -6.48 7.20 -13.02
N MET A 88 -5.64 7.94 -13.70
CA MET A 88 -5.34 9.32 -13.35
C MET A 88 -6.44 10.24 -13.90
N GLY A 89 -6.78 11.29 -13.17
CA GLY A 89 -7.52 12.41 -13.70
C GLY A 89 -6.68 13.21 -14.70
N HIS A 90 -7.34 14.00 -15.53
CA HIS A 90 -6.68 14.89 -16.48
C HIS A 90 -7.51 16.18 -16.68
N PRO A 91 -6.93 17.26 -17.28
CA PRO A 91 -7.59 18.56 -17.38
C PRO A 91 -8.93 18.57 -18.12
N HIS A 92 -9.18 17.56 -18.96
CA HIS A 92 -10.45 17.42 -19.70
C HIS A 92 -11.45 16.47 -19.02
N ASP A 93 -11.18 16.03 -17.80
CA ASP A 93 -12.18 15.29 -17.03
C ASP A 93 -13.36 16.19 -16.69
N PRO A 94 -14.60 15.68 -16.79
CA PRO A 94 -15.77 16.42 -16.33
C PRO A 94 -15.59 16.90 -14.89
N GLU A 95 -16.16 18.06 -14.56
CA GLU A 95 -16.16 18.63 -13.21
C GLU A 95 -14.74 18.89 -12.63
N SER A 96 -13.75 19.12 -13.48
CA SER A 96 -12.36 19.45 -13.08
C SER A 96 -11.70 18.39 -12.19
N HIS A 97 -11.92 17.11 -12.43
CA HIS A 97 -11.37 16.00 -11.67
C HIS A 97 -9.91 15.65 -12.01
N SER A 98 -9.13 16.59 -12.57
CA SER A 98 -7.70 16.44 -12.87
C SER A 98 -6.85 16.06 -11.64
N HIS A 99 -7.28 16.49 -10.45
CA HIS A 99 -6.64 16.20 -9.18
C HIS A 99 -6.88 14.77 -8.64
N HIS A 100 -7.66 13.94 -9.30
CA HIS A 100 -7.90 12.56 -8.89
C HIS A 100 -6.74 11.65 -9.32
N ASN A 101 -5.85 11.33 -8.41
CA ASN A 101 -4.62 10.60 -8.70
C ASN A 101 -4.76 9.08 -8.39
N SER A 102 -5.65 8.36 -9.09
CA SER A 102 -5.83 6.90 -8.94
C SER A 102 -6.21 6.51 -7.50
N VAL A 103 -5.26 6.13 -6.64
CA VAL A 103 -5.46 6.00 -5.19
C VAL A 103 -4.57 7.04 -4.52
N TRP A 104 -5.18 7.98 -3.80
CA TRP A 104 -4.46 9.08 -3.17
C TRP A 104 -4.94 9.38 -1.76
N ILE A 105 -4.03 9.93 -0.97
CA ILE A 105 -4.31 10.43 0.38
C ILE A 105 -4.20 11.95 0.32
N SER A 106 -5.26 12.63 0.75
CA SER A 106 -5.32 14.09 0.78
C SER A 106 -6.52 14.58 1.59
N HIS A 107 -6.58 15.89 1.84
CA HIS A 107 -7.70 16.51 2.53
C HIS A 107 -7.87 17.98 2.09
N HIS A 108 -9.12 18.44 1.94
CA HIS A 108 -9.40 19.78 1.43
C HIS A 108 -9.09 20.90 2.44
N ASP A 109 -9.13 20.61 3.74
CA ASP A 109 -8.87 21.62 4.78
C ASP A 109 -7.98 21.04 5.89
N VAL A 110 -6.69 21.38 5.88
CA VAL A 110 -5.75 21.07 6.96
C VAL A 110 -5.14 22.36 7.48
N GLY A 111 -5.65 22.85 8.60
CA GLY A 111 -5.24 24.13 9.17
C GLY A 111 -5.54 25.32 8.24
N GLY A 112 -6.64 25.31 7.51
CA GLY A 112 -7.03 26.31 6.53
C GLY A 112 -6.33 26.19 5.18
N ILE A 113 -5.62 25.08 4.92
CA ILE A 113 -4.86 24.86 3.67
C ILE A 113 -5.48 23.69 2.89
N ASP A 114 -5.74 23.94 1.61
CA ASP A 114 -6.22 22.93 0.67
C ASP A 114 -5.07 22.09 0.11
N PHE A 115 -5.11 20.77 0.40
CA PHE A 115 -4.20 19.77 -0.16
C PHE A 115 -4.88 18.89 -1.20
N TRP A 116 -6.19 19.02 -1.38
CA TRP A 116 -7.00 18.19 -2.26
C TRP A 116 -6.95 18.61 -3.72
N SER A 117 -7.21 19.88 -3.99
CA SER A 117 -7.32 20.43 -5.33
C SER A 117 -5.94 20.68 -5.98
N ASP A 118 -5.87 20.67 -7.31
CA ASP A 118 -4.62 21.01 -8.02
C ASP A 118 -4.21 22.47 -7.82
N GLY A 119 -5.19 23.39 -7.70
CA GLY A 119 -4.97 24.80 -7.34
C GLY A 119 -4.82 25.06 -5.84
N GLY A 120 -4.80 24.05 -5.01
CA GLY A 120 -4.70 24.15 -3.56
C GLY A 120 -3.36 24.73 -3.09
N ASN A 121 -3.41 25.34 -1.90
CA ASN A 121 -2.24 26.03 -1.30
C ASN A 121 -1.32 25.08 -0.51
N GLY A 122 -1.55 23.78 -0.57
CA GLY A 122 -0.77 22.77 0.14
C GLY A 122 -0.17 21.73 -0.81
N LYS A 123 0.97 21.13 -0.43
CA LYS A 123 1.59 19.98 -1.10
C LYS A 123 1.98 18.93 -0.09
N ILE A 124 1.80 17.65 -0.45
CA ILE A 124 2.29 16.52 0.36
C ILE A 124 3.60 16.05 -0.25
N ARG A 125 4.71 16.40 0.40
CA ARG A 125 6.05 16.05 -0.09
C ARG A 125 6.55 14.78 0.56
N HIS A 126 6.98 13.86 -0.28
CA HIS A 126 7.76 12.72 0.18
C HIS A 126 9.10 13.20 0.74
N LYS A 127 9.47 12.71 1.92
CA LYS A 127 10.73 13.02 2.59
C LYS A 127 11.76 11.92 2.38
N ARG A 128 11.39 10.68 2.71
CA ARG A 128 12.24 9.49 2.56
C ARG A 128 11.44 8.20 2.65
N ILE A 129 12.00 7.14 2.10
CA ILE A 129 11.57 5.78 2.41
C ILE A 129 12.27 5.33 3.70
N LEU A 130 11.50 4.78 4.62
CA LEU A 130 12.00 4.20 5.87
C LEU A 130 12.33 2.72 5.70
N LYS A 131 11.48 1.98 4.99
CA LYS A 131 11.62 0.52 4.88
C LYS A 131 10.96 -0.02 3.61
N PHE A 132 11.60 -1.00 2.99
CA PHE A 132 11.02 -1.96 2.06
C PHE A 132 10.99 -3.33 2.73
N GLU A 133 9.91 -4.06 2.56
CA GLU A 133 9.75 -5.41 3.13
C GLU A 133 9.15 -6.33 2.07
N ASP A 134 9.83 -7.43 1.82
CA ASP A 134 9.40 -8.51 0.93
C ASP A 134 9.03 -9.74 1.75
N GLY A 135 8.12 -10.57 1.23
CA GLY A 135 7.72 -11.80 1.91
C GLY A 135 6.79 -12.66 1.06
N ASN A 136 6.49 -13.88 1.52
CA ASN A 136 5.57 -14.76 0.79
C ASN A 136 4.10 -14.41 1.05
N GLN A 137 3.80 -13.75 2.16
CA GLN A 137 2.43 -13.44 2.59
C GLN A 137 2.07 -11.97 2.47
N ALA A 138 3.04 -11.11 2.33
CA ALA A 138 2.84 -9.68 2.12
C ALA A 138 4.14 -9.02 1.68
N SER A 139 4.03 -7.87 1.04
CA SER A 139 5.12 -6.91 0.86
C SER A 139 4.69 -5.54 1.35
N SER A 140 5.62 -4.68 1.73
CA SER A 140 5.28 -3.33 2.16
C SER A 140 6.35 -2.29 1.91
N ILE A 141 5.92 -1.04 1.75
CA ILE A 141 6.75 0.16 1.78
C ILE A 141 6.31 1.06 2.93
N THR A 142 7.27 1.57 3.69
CA THR A 142 7.01 2.60 4.70
C THR A 142 7.74 3.87 4.33
N ALA A 143 7.02 4.99 4.30
CA ALA A 143 7.52 6.30 3.88
C ALA A 143 7.18 7.40 4.88
N GLU A 144 8.04 8.41 4.99
CA GLU A 144 7.75 9.69 5.64
C GLU A 144 7.35 10.73 4.60
N ASN A 145 6.28 11.46 4.87
CA ASN A 145 5.78 12.57 4.07
C ASN A 145 5.58 13.80 4.96
N GLN A 146 5.59 14.97 4.36
CA GLN A 146 5.30 16.24 5.02
C GLN A 146 4.19 16.98 4.28
N TRP A 147 3.20 17.45 5.02
CA TRP A 147 2.11 18.28 4.53
C TRP A 147 2.53 19.73 4.70
N ILE A 148 2.83 20.39 3.60
CA ILE A 148 3.53 21.68 3.57
C ILE A 148 2.67 22.70 2.83
N SER A 149 2.46 23.89 3.45
CA SER A 149 1.81 25.02 2.79
C SER A 149 2.69 25.60 1.67
N ASN A 150 2.10 26.38 0.76
CA ASN A 150 2.83 27.12 -0.28
C ASN A 150 3.86 28.13 0.28
N LYS A 151 3.74 28.50 1.57
CA LYS A 151 4.70 29.34 2.30
C LYS A 151 5.81 28.55 3.00
N GLY A 152 5.89 27.24 2.75
CA GLY A 152 6.94 26.38 3.32
C GLY A 152 6.69 25.91 4.77
N ARG A 153 5.55 26.28 5.39
CA ARG A 153 5.22 25.82 6.75
C ARG A 153 4.80 24.35 6.73
N ILE A 154 5.48 23.51 7.51
CA ILE A 154 5.10 22.11 7.73
C ILE A 154 3.96 22.09 8.75
N LEU A 155 2.79 21.59 8.35
CA LEU A 155 1.64 21.41 9.22
C LEU A 155 1.66 20.04 9.89
N LEU A 156 1.79 18.99 9.06
CA LEU A 156 1.78 17.61 9.53
C LEU A 156 3.01 16.85 9.03
N ASN A 157 3.54 15.99 9.90
CA ASN A 157 4.42 14.90 9.52
C ASN A 157 3.58 13.61 9.45
N GLU A 158 3.70 12.89 8.36
CA GLU A 158 2.96 11.65 8.08
C GLU A 158 3.94 10.50 7.94
N THR A 159 3.70 9.40 8.65
CA THR A 159 4.27 8.09 8.34
C THR A 159 3.20 7.25 7.68
N ARG A 160 3.45 6.80 6.44
CA ARG A 160 2.54 5.97 5.64
C ARG A 160 3.18 4.62 5.39
N ARG A 161 2.44 3.56 5.63
CA ARG A 161 2.79 2.21 5.20
C ARG A 161 1.74 1.69 4.23
N VAL A 162 2.17 1.25 3.06
CA VAL A 162 1.34 0.55 2.09
C VAL A 162 1.76 -0.92 2.11
N ILE A 163 0.81 -1.81 2.26
CA ILE A 163 1.02 -3.26 2.40
C ILE A 163 0.14 -3.94 1.37
N ASP A 164 0.71 -4.84 0.56
CA ASP A 164 -0.05 -5.68 -0.35
C ASP A 164 -0.03 -7.12 0.13
N VAL A 165 -1.22 -7.69 0.30
CA VAL A 165 -1.47 -9.04 0.81
C VAL A 165 -2.16 -9.86 -0.29
N PRO A 166 -1.58 -10.97 -0.77
CA PRO A 166 -2.24 -11.85 -1.72
C PRO A 166 -3.41 -12.58 -1.03
N LEU A 167 -4.51 -12.69 -1.73
CA LEU A 167 -5.65 -13.51 -1.36
C LEU A 167 -5.74 -14.73 -2.29
N ASP A 168 -6.82 -15.48 -2.18
CA ASP A 168 -7.04 -16.65 -3.02
C ASP A 168 -7.16 -16.28 -4.51
N GLY A 169 -6.67 -17.15 -5.36
CA GLY A 169 -6.62 -16.89 -6.80
C GLY A 169 -5.74 -15.70 -7.15
N SER A 170 -6.27 -14.77 -7.94
CA SER A 170 -5.60 -13.53 -8.38
C SER A 170 -6.05 -12.29 -7.60
N GLU A 171 -6.88 -12.45 -6.58
CA GLU A 171 -7.35 -11.35 -5.74
C GLU A 171 -6.30 -10.94 -4.71
N TRP A 172 -6.39 -9.72 -4.21
CA TRP A 172 -5.44 -9.20 -3.23
C TRP A 172 -6.03 -8.02 -2.45
N LEU A 173 -5.39 -7.72 -1.32
CA LEU A 173 -5.79 -6.63 -0.43
C LEU A 173 -4.63 -5.65 -0.29
N MET A 174 -4.87 -4.37 -0.58
CA MET A 174 -3.97 -3.28 -0.22
C MET A 174 -4.42 -2.69 1.11
N ILE A 175 -3.49 -2.58 2.06
CA ILE A 175 -3.73 -1.92 3.35
C ILE A 175 -2.90 -0.64 3.39
N ILE A 176 -3.51 0.47 3.77
CA ILE A 176 -2.84 1.75 3.93
C ILE A 176 -2.96 2.18 5.39
N ASP A 177 -1.85 2.06 6.12
CA ASP A 177 -1.71 2.56 7.50
C ASP A 177 -1.07 3.95 7.49
N MET A 178 -1.62 4.88 8.25
CA MET A 178 -1.11 6.25 8.35
C MET A 178 -1.07 6.72 9.80
N GLU A 179 -0.02 7.44 10.14
CA GLU A 179 0.13 8.15 11.40
C GLU A 179 0.48 9.61 11.12
N PHE A 180 -0.36 10.51 11.59
CA PHE A 180 -0.19 11.96 11.44
C PHE A 180 0.18 12.59 12.78
N LYS A 181 1.20 13.45 12.77
CA LYS A 181 1.61 14.29 13.90
C LYS A 181 1.62 15.75 13.48
N ALA A 182 1.00 16.60 14.29
CA ALA A 182 1.18 18.04 14.13
C ALA A 182 2.66 18.40 14.38
N ASN A 183 3.20 19.37 13.62
CA ASN A 183 4.61 19.69 13.74
C ASN A 183 4.89 20.45 15.06
N GLU A 184 4.51 21.70 15.16
CA GLU A 184 4.82 22.56 16.33
C GLU A 184 3.58 23.02 17.07
N THR A 185 2.52 23.30 16.32
CA THR A 185 1.25 23.83 16.84
C THR A 185 0.11 22.88 16.55
N PRO A 186 -1.00 22.92 17.31
CA PRO A 186 -2.18 22.14 16.98
C PRO A 186 -2.65 22.40 15.54
N VAL A 187 -3.02 21.33 14.82
CA VAL A 187 -3.53 21.40 13.45
C VAL A 187 -4.93 20.85 13.41
N THR A 188 -5.87 21.67 12.96
CA THR A 188 -7.26 21.25 12.75
C THR A 188 -7.45 20.75 11.32
N ILE A 189 -7.91 19.53 11.19
CA ILE A 189 -8.47 18.97 9.96
C ILE A 189 -9.94 19.43 9.93
N GLY A 190 -10.27 20.30 8.98
CA GLY A 190 -11.55 21.01 8.94
C GLY A 190 -12.70 20.13 8.48
N LYS A 191 -13.92 20.62 8.68
CA LYS A 191 -15.14 19.92 8.24
C LYS A 191 -15.27 20.01 6.72
N THR A 192 -15.26 18.83 6.04
CA THR A 192 -15.42 18.72 4.58
C THR A 192 -15.80 17.30 4.18
N PRO A 193 -16.47 17.09 3.04
CA PRO A 193 -16.68 15.77 2.46
C PRO A 193 -15.43 15.23 1.71
N PHE A 194 -14.36 16.03 1.54
CA PHE A 194 -13.20 15.69 0.69
C PHE A 194 -11.96 15.29 1.51
N GLY A 195 -11.75 14.01 1.64
CA GLY A 195 -10.61 13.39 2.32
C GLY A 195 -11.04 12.50 3.49
N MET A 196 -10.28 11.45 3.83
CA MET A 196 -8.81 11.35 3.75
C MET A 196 -8.30 10.58 2.51
N ILE A 197 -9.02 9.57 2.02
CA ILE A 197 -8.62 8.72 0.90
C ILE A 197 -9.58 8.90 -0.28
N GLY A 198 -9.06 8.85 -1.50
CA GLY A 198 -9.82 8.79 -2.73
C GLY A 198 -9.33 7.69 -3.67
N VAL A 199 -10.26 7.12 -4.44
CA VAL A 199 -10.02 6.10 -5.47
C VAL A 199 -10.72 6.53 -6.75
N ARG A 200 -9.95 6.76 -7.82
CA ARG A 200 -10.48 7.07 -9.15
C ARG A 200 -10.51 5.81 -10.00
N MET A 201 -11.71 5.28 -10.24
CA MET A 201 -11.92 4.06 -11.02
C MET A 201 -11.66 4.29 -12.51
N ALA A 202 -11.26 3.24 -13.21
CA ALA A 202 -11.14 3.25 -14.67
C ALA A 202 -12.49 3.59 -15.32
N LYS A 203 -12.48 4.27 -16.45
CA LYS A 203 -13.72 4.68 -17.17
C LYS A 203 -14.65 3.52 -17.46
N THR A 204 -14.08 2.36 -17.82
CA THR A 204 -14.88 1.15 -18.10
C THR A 204 -15.64 0.63 -16.87
N ILE A 205 -15.23 1.02 -15.66
CA ILE A 205 -15.88 0.64 -14.40
C ILE A 205 -16.88 1.71 -13.95
N GLY A 206 -16.74 2.96 -14.38
CA GLY A 206 -17.66 4.04 -14.02
C GLY A 206 -19.11 3.70 -14.35
N VAL A 207 -20.05 4.08 -13.49
CA VAL A 207 -21.49 3.83 -13.72
C VAL A 207 -21.95 4.52 -15.01
N ASN A 208 -21.60 5.81 -15.17
CA ASN A 208 -22.02 6.60 -16.33
C ASN A 208 -21.35 6.17 -17.62
N ASP A 209 -20.03 5.87 -17.58
CA ASP A 209 -19.23 5.61 -18.79
C ASP A 209 -19.17 4.14 -19.17
N GLY A 210 -19.15 3.23 -18.16
CA GLY A 210 -18.87 1.80 -18.37
C GLY A 210 -20.00 0.86 -17.97
N GLY A 211 -21.07 1.38 -17.37
CA GLY A 211 -22.18 0.56 -16.86
C GLY A 211 -21.83 -0.25 -15.62
N GLY A 212 -20.88 0.26 -14.81
CA GLY A 212 -20.55 -0.33 -13.52
C GLY A 212 -21.61 -0.10 -12.45
N THR A 213 -21.31 -0.50 -11.25
CA THR A 213 -22.22 -0.43 -10.10
C THR A 213 -21.45 -0.04 -8.85
N ILE A 214 -22.05 0.81 -8.02
CA ILE A 214 -21.60 1.14 -6.66
C ILE A 214 -22.56 0.47 -5.68
N ARG A 215 -22.05 -0.11 -4.60
CA ARG A 215 -22.87 -0.60 -3.48
C ARG A 215 -22.13 -0.47 -2.16
N ASN A 216 -22.85 -0.46 -1.06
CA ASN A 216 -22.24 -0.35 0.26
C ASN A 216 -22.66 -1.49 1.21
N SER A 217 -22.07 -1.51 2.40
CA SER A 217 -22.36 -2.50 3.44
C SER A 217 -23.82 -2.50 3.91
N GLU A 218 -24.54 -1.42 3.70
CA GLU A 218 -25.94 -1.27 4.13
C GLU A 218 -26.96 -1.70 3.05
N GLY A 219 -26.47 -2.05 1.83
CA GLY A 219 -27.31 -2.52 0.72
C GLY A 219 -27.78 -1.40 -0.21
N ALA A 220 -27.33 -0.17 -0.01
CA ALA A 220 -27.60 0.94 -0.91
C ALA A 220 -26.82 0.80 -2.23
N VAL A 221 -27.40 1.28 -3.34
CA VAL A 221 -26.88 1.10 -4.69
C VAL A 221 -26.74 2.44 -5.42
N ASN A 222 -25.59 2.63 -6.07
CA ASN A 222 -25.21 3.79 -6.87
C ASN A 222 -25.24 5.13 -6.10
N GLU A 223 -24.81 6.18 -6.77
CA GLU A 223 -24.64 7.52 -6.16
C GLU A 223 -25.88 7.97 -5.41
N LYS A 224 -27.06 7.83 -5.99
CA LYS A 224 -28.33 8.31 -5.42
C LYS A 224 -28.56 7.82 -3.98
N GLU A 225 -28.14 6.60 -3.65
CA GLU A 225 -28.40 5.99 -2.35
C GLU A 225 -27.17 5.96 -1.45
N VAL A 226 -25.95 5.85 -2.04
CA VAL A 226 -24.68 5.70 -1.30
C VAL A 226 -24.04 7.04 -0.94
N PHE A 227 -24.26 8.09 -1.75
CA PHE A 227 -23.63 9.40 -1.58
C PHE A 227 -23.91 10.00 -0.20
N TRP A 228 -22.83 10.30 0.53
CA TRP A 228 -22.87 10.85 1.89
C TRP A 228 -23.62 9.97 2.90
N LYS A 229 -23.56 8.67 2.73
CA LYS A 229 -24.06 7.72 3.72
C LYS A 229 -22.92 7.06 4.47
N ARG A 230 -23.19 6.67 5.72
CA ARG A 230 -22.25 5.89 6.54
C ARG A 230 -22.25 4.43 6.08
N ALA A 231 -21.07 3.86 6.00
CA ALA A 231 -20.90 2.44 5.66
C ALA A 231 -19.55 1.92 6.18
N ARG A 232 -19.45 0.62 6.38
CA ARG A 232 -18.18 -0.04 6.70
C ARG A 232 -17.30 -0.21 5.47
N TRP A 233 -17.92 -0.26 4.31
CA TRP A 233 -17.27 -0.37 3.02
C TRP A 233 -18.17 0.08 1.88
N VAL A 234 -17.52 0.49 0.80
CA VAL A 234 -18.14 0.77 -0.50
C VAL A 234 -17.40 -0.03 -1.55
N ASP A 235 -18.14 -0.76 -2.37
CA ASP A 235 -17.68 -1.55 -3.49
C ASP A 235 -18.04 -0.88 -4.80
N TYR A 236 -17.06 -0.70 -5.69
CA TYR A 236 -17.23 -0.15 -7.01
C TYR A 236 -16.67 -1.14 -8.03
N TYR A 237 -17.53 -1.76 -8.83
CA TYR A 237 -17.17 -2.77 -9.82
C TYR A 237 -17.82 -2.51 -11.16
N GLY A 238 -17.23 -3.03 -12.22
CA GLY A 238 -17.75 -2.91 -13.57
C GLY A 238 -16.93 -3.65 -14.62
N PRO A 239 -17.27 -3.49 -15.91
CA PRO A 239 -16.57 -4.15 -17.00
C PRO A 239 -15.12 -3.67 -17.11
N VAL A 240 -14.17 -4.61 -17.23
CA VAL A 240 -12.76 -4.32 -17.56
C VAL A 240 -12.37 -4.85 -18.93
N ALA A 241 -13.09 -5.88 -19.40
CA ALA A 241 -12.99 -6.47 -20.74
C ALA A 241 -14.29 -7.19 -21.05
N ARG A 242 -14.43 -7.67 -22.31
CA ARG A 242 -15.61 -8.45 -22.71
C ARG A 242 -15.79 -9.68 -21.82
N GLY A 243 -16.94 -9.74 -21.12
CA GLY A 243 -17.28 -10.82 -20.21
C GLY A 243 -16.47 -10.89 -18.93
N LYS A 244 -15.71 -9.82 -18.58
CA LYS A 244 -14.94 -9.74 -17.32
C LYS A 244 -15.37 -8.52 -16.51
N LEU A 245 -15.81 -8.77 -15.30
CA LEU A 245 -16.13 -7.77 -14.29
C LEU A 245 -15.07 -7.79 -13.19
N GLU A 246 -14.62 -6.64 -12.75
CA GLU A 246 -13.68 -6.51 -11.63
C GLU A 246 -14.02 -5.25 -10.83
N GLY A 247 -13.52 -5.18 -9.61
CA GLY A 247 -13.80 -4.04 -8.75
C GLY A 247 -12.78 -3.83 -7.66
N ILE A 248 -12.98 -2.71 -6.99
CA ILE A 248 -12.28 -2.34 -5.75
C ILE A 248 -13.33 -2.05 -4.69
N THR A 249 -13.23 -2.75 -3.56
CA THR A 249 -13.98 -2.39 -2.36
C THR A 249 -13.10 -1.58 -1.42
N LEU A 250 -13.49 -0.34 -1.12
CA LEU A 250 -12.82 0.50 -0.12
C LEU A 250 -13.38 0.20 1.26
N PHE A 251 -12.53 -0.30 2.16
CA PHE A 251 -12.83 -0.64 3.54
C PHE A 251 -12.47 0.51 4.48
N ASP A 252 -13.41 0.91 5.33
CA ASP A 252 -13.15 1.69 6.53
C ASP A 252 -12.80 0.76 7.70
N HIS A 253 -12.00 1.22 8.66
CA HIS A 253 -11.54 0.40 9.78
C HIS A 253 -12.05 0.94 11.13
N PRO A 254 -12.42 0.07 12.10
CA PRO A 254 -12.89 0.49 13.43
C PRO A 254 -11.92 1.37 14.22
N VAL A 255 -10.62 1.34 13.91
CA VAL A 255 -9.63 2.24 14.53
C VAL A 255 -9.77 3.69 14.04
N ASN A 256 -10.41 3.93 12.89
CA ASN A 256 -10.61 5.26 12.37
C ASN A 256 -11.62 6.03 13.22
N PRO A 257 -11.32 7.29 13.54
CA PRO A 257 -12.29 8.10 14.25
C PRO A 257 -13.57 8.31 13.41
N ASN A 258 -14.73 8.25 14.07
CA ASN A 258 -16.07 8.34 13.45
C ASN A 258 -16.49 7.11 12.63
N PHE A 259 -15.81 5.98 12.81
CA PHE A 259 -16.24 4.72 12.21
C PHE A 259 -17.71 4.37 12.54
N PRO A 260 -18.51 3.86 11.60
CA PRO A 260 -18.26 3.85 10.18
C PRO A 260 -18.36 5.29 9.58
N SER A 261 -17.43 5.59 8.67
CA SER A 261 -17.34 6.92 8.05
C SER A 261 -18.44 7.17 7.01
N TYR A 262 -18.61 8.43 6.64
CA TYR A 262 -19.38 8.81 5.46
C TYR A 262 -18.54 8.54 4.19
N PHE A 263 -19.19 8.07 3.15
CA PHE A 263 -18.55 7.89 1.85
C PHE A 263 -19.02 8.92 0.84
N ASN A 264 -18.07 9.50 0.13
CA ASN A 264 -18.32 10.32 -1.04
C ASN A 264 -18.12 9.45 -2.28
N VAL A 265 -19.19 9.26 -3.06
CA VAL A 265 -19.15 8.42 -4.26
C VAL A 265 -19.83 9.14 -5.42
N ARG A 266 -19.33 8.93 -6.63
CA ARG A 266 -19.92 9.51 -7.84
C ARG A 266 -20.03 8.46 -8.94
N ASN A 267 -21.12 8.52 -9.69
CA ASN A 267 -21.35 7.64 -10.85
C ASN A 267 -20.34 7.85 -11.98
N ASP A 268 -19.61 8.97 -11.97
CA ASP A 268 -18.52 9.26 -12.91
C ASP A 268 -17.20 8.54 -12.61
N GLY A 269 -17.17 7.67 -11.60
CA GLY A 269 -16.06 6.74 -11.35
C GLY A 269 -15.13 7.14 -10.22
N TRP A 270 -15.59 7.73 -9.11
CA TRP A 270 -14.75 7.84 -7.94
C TRP A 270 -15.48 7.57 -6.63
N MET A 271 -14.74 7.16 -5.63
CA MET A 271 -15.18 6.96 -4.27
C MET A 271 -14.11 7.39 -3.28
N GLY A 272 -14.51 7.80 -2.09
CA GLY A 272 -13.61 8.19 -1.02
C GLY A 272 -14.27 8.14 0.34
N ASP A 273 -13.45 8.01 1.37
CA ASP A 273 -13.85 8.15 2.77
C ASP A 273 -13.83 9.64 3.17
N SER A 274 -14.86 10.09 3.86
CA SER A 274 -15.04 11.48 4.30
C SER A 274 -14.85 11.58 5.82
N LEU A 275 -13.60 11.48 6.27
CA LEU A 275 -13.19 11.43 7.68
C LEU A 275 -13.82 12.52 8.56
N THR A 276 -13.94 13.73 8.04
CA THR A 276 -14.41 14.92 8.78
C THR A 276 -15.70 15.48 8.22
N PHE A 277 -16.54 14.65 7.61
CA PHE A 277 -17.81 15.06 7.01
C PHE A 277 -18.73 15.84 7.98
N ASP A 278 -18.85 15.37 9.20
CA ASP A 278 -19.78 15.91 10.21
C ASP A 278 -19.13 16.93 11.16
N LYS A 279 -17.84 16.78 11.46
CA LYS A 279 -17.12 17.64 12.40
C LYS A 279 -15.62 17.69 12.14
N PRO A 280 -14.98 18.82 12.48
CA PRO A 280 -13.54 18.95 12.39
C PRO A 280 -12.84 18.09 13.45
N ARG A 281 -11.52 17.89 13.28
CA ARG A 281 -10.67 17.14 14.20
C ARG A 281 -9.33 17.84 14.38
N THR A 282 -8.94 18.10 15.63
CA THR A 282 -7.67 18.75 15.95
C THR A 282 -6.63 17.74 16.39
N ILE A 283 -5.46 17.76 15.79
CA ILE A 283 -4.26 16.99 16.17
C ILE A 283 -3.39 17.91 17.02
N GLN A 284 -3.15 17.52 18.28
CA GLN A 284 -2.22 18.22 19.17
C GLN A 284 -0.78 17.78 18.87
N PRO A 285 0.26 18.62 19.10
CA PRO A 285 1.66 18.26 18.78
C PRO A 285 2.16 17.02 19.49
N ASN A 286 1.66 16.71 20.68
CA ASN A 286 2.01 15.52 21.49
C ASN A 286 1.05 14.34 21.29
N LYS A 287 0.12 14.44 20.35
CA LYS A 287 -0.83 13.40 20.00
C LYS A 287 -0.68 13.02 18.53
N GLN A 288 -1.17 11.84 18.19
CA GLN A 288 -1.16 11.37 16.81
C GLN A 288 -2.56 10.95 16.40
N LEU A 289 -2.87 11.20 15.14
CA LEU A 289 -4.03 10.64 14.46
C LEU A 289 -3.57 9.41 13.68
N ARG A 290 -4.18 8.26 13.97
CA ARG A 290 -3.96 7.02 13.21
C ARG A 290 -5.17 6.73 12.37
N LEU A 291 -4.91 6.37 11.10
CA LEU A 291 -5.93 5.97 10.15
C LEU A 291 -5.50 4.69 9.45
N ARG A 292 -6.50 3.88 9.09
CA ARG A 292 -6.30 2.64 8.34
C ARG A 292 -7.41 2.44 7.34
N TYR A 293 -7.04 2.17 6.09
CA TYR A 293 -7.96 1.80 5.02
C TYR A 293 -7.52 0.53 4.34
N GLY A 294 -8.48 -0.23 3.79
CA GLY A 294 -8.24 -1.40 2.97
C GLY A 294 -8.85 -1.21 1.58
N LEU A 295 -8.15 -1.66 0.55
CA LEU A 295 -8.71 -1.82 -0.79
C LEU A 295 -8.69 -3.31 -1.12
N TYR A 296 -9.86 -3.93 -1.25
CA TYR A 296 -10.01 -5.30 -1.71
C TYR A 296 -10.18 -5.29 -3.22
N ILE A 297 -9.21 -5.85 -3.92
CA ILE A 297 -9.16 -5.94 -5.38
C ILE A 297 -9.67 -7.33 -5.78
N HIS A 298 -10.77 -7.38 -6.52
CA HIS A 298 -11.49 -8.63 -6.77
C HIS A 298 -11.95 -8.79 -8.22
N ASN A 299 -12.14 -10.03 -8.61
CA ASN A 299 -12.83 -10.41 -9.84
C ASN A 299 -14.34 -10.54 -9.57
N ASP A 300 -15.14 -10.52 -10.62
CA ASP A 300 -16.57 -10.73 -10.64
C ASP A 300 -17.38 -9.92 -9.61
N ILE A 301 -18.68 -10.08 -9.63
CA ILE A 301 -19.59 -9.51 -8.63
C ILE A 301 -19.54 -10.37 -7.38
N LYS A 302 -18.98 -9.86 -6.31
CA LYS A 302 -18.92 -10.58 -5.03
C LYS A 302 -20.26 -10.58 -4.32
N ALA A 303 -20.62 -11.68 -3.68
CA ALA A 303 -21.71 -11.66 -2.71
C ALA A 303 -21.39 -10.70 -1.56
N LYS A 304 -22.39 -10.04 -0.99
CA LYS A 304 -22.21 -9.13 0.16
C LYS A 304 -21.49 -9.81 1.31
N ASP A 305 -21.85 -11.08 1.61
CA ASP A 305 -21.25 -11.85 2.70
C ASP A 305 -19.75 -12.15 2.45
N THR A 306 -19.34 -12.31 1.19
CA THR A 306 -17.93 -12.48 0.82
C THR A 306 -17.14 -11.21 1.12
N ILE A 307 -17.66 -10.04 0.73
CA ILE A 307 -17.03 -8.75 1.03
C ILE A 307 -16.97 -8.53 2.55
N GLU A 308 -18.05 -8.82 3.25
CA GLU A 308 -18.12 -8.70 4.71
C GLU A 308 -17.12 -9.63 5.42
N ALA A 309 -16.91 -10.85 4.91
CA ALA A 309 -15.89 -11.77 5.43
C ALA A 309 -14.47 -11.22 5.24
N ASN A 310 -14.15 -10.68 4.05
CA ASN A 310 -12.86 -10.03 3.79
C ASN A 310 -12.65 -8.77 4.64
N TRP A 311 -13.70 -7.95 4.82
CA TRP A 311 -13.63 -6.80 5.73
C TRP A 311 -13.35 -7.23 7.18
N ARG A 312 -13.99 -8.29 7.69
CA ARG A 312 -13.73 -8.84 9.02
C ARG A 312 -12.30 -9.39 9.16
N GLN A 313 -11.74 -9.99 8.11
CA GLN A 313 -10.35 -10.42 8.11
C GLN A 313 -9.41 -9.21 8.15
N PHE A 314 -9.65 -8.19 7.34
CA PHE A 314 -8.91 -6.94 7.35
C PHE A 314 -8.89 -6.30 8.74
N THR A 315 -10.03 -6.26 9.45
CA THR A 315 -10.11 -5.66 10.79
C THR A 315 -9.37 -6.45 11.88
N LYS A 316 -9.04 -7.73 11.64
CA LYS A 316 -8.27 -8.58 12.56
C LYS A 316 -6.75 -8.48 12.35
N ILE A 317 -6.31 -7.95 11.21
CA ILE A 317 -4.88 -7.75 10.96
C ILE A 317 -4.41 -6.59 11.84
N GLU A 318 -3.50 -6.86 12.78
CA GLU A 318 -2.98 -5.85 13.70
C GLU A 318 -2.35 -4.66 12.95
N PRO A 319 -2.72 -3.41 13.28
CA PRO A 319 -2.07 -2.23 12.73
C PRO A 319 -0.58 -2.17 13.08
N ALA A 320 0.25 -1.82 12.13
CA ALA A 320 1.67 -1.65 12.37
C ALA A 320 1.93 -0.50 13.38
N LYS A 321 2.85 -0.72 14.32
CA LYS A 321 3.38 0.35 15.19
C LYS A 321 4.41 1.16 14.40
N LEU A 322 3.96 2.17 13.66
CA LEU A 322 4.80 2.96 12.75
C LEU A 322 5.87 3.78 13.48
N GLU A 323 5.65 4.12 14.75
CA GLU A 323 6.60 4.84 15.62
C GLU A 323 7.95 4.14 15.78
N ASN A 324 7.96 2.80 15.81
CA ASN A 324 9.17 2.02 16.01
C ASN A 324 10.05 1.98 14.74
N ILE A 325 9.47 2.22 13.57
CA ILE A 325 10.18 2.21 12.29
C ILE A 325 10.97 3.51 12.12
N SER A 326 10.45 4.64 12.62
CA SER A 326 11.10 5.95 12.50
C SER A 326 12.24 6.18 13.51
N LYS A 327 12.30 5.41 14.63
CA LYS A 327 13.28 5.58 15.71
C LYS A 327 14.56 4.75 15.55
N ASN A 328 14.59 3.77 14.67
CA ASN A 328 15.70 2.83 14.50
C ASN A 328 16.71 3.26 13.43
N LYS A 329 16.90 4.58 13.23
CA LYS A 329 17.97 5.12 12.36
C LYS A 329 18.68 6.29 13.02
#